data_766f1d2fc6899356babeb0a48a04c4eb
#
_entry.id   766f1d2fc6899356babeb0a48a04c4eb
#
_cell.length_a   1.000
_cell.length_b   1.000
_cell.length_c   1.000
_cell.angle_alpha   90.00
_cell.angle_beta   90.00
_cell.angle_gamma   90.00
#
_symmetry.space_group_name_H-M   'P 1'
#
loop_
_entity.id
_entity.type
_entity.pdbx_description
1 polymer ?
#
loop_
_entity_poly.entity_id
_entity_poly.type
_entity_poly.pdbx_seq_one_letter_code
_entity_poly.pdbx_strand_id
1 'polypeptide(L)'
;RVYEPWAISRDKKIKENFPKENIEVVSLNGSLLWEPWDVLKSDGTPYRVFTPFYRRGCLNAKEPRRPKKAPTKINYFPIKYFKSLTIDDLDLLPSHNWKDKITNSWNVGEEAALLRLDNFIEAELDGYKEGRNFPTKKNVSRLSPHLHWGEISPNTVWYKIKDLSDIGLRHQQDTDTFLSEMGWREFSNSLLFYFPELPKKNLQTKFDRFKWDNNKSKLKSWKMGQTGYPIVDAGMRELWSTGYMHNRLRMIVGSFLVKNLLLHWHEGEKWFWNCLVDADLASNSASWQWIAGCGADAAPYFRIFNPITQGLKFDIDGEYVRKYVPELSKLPNKFLFNPWEASQEILDKANVELGKNYPKPIVDLKTSRQEALSAFAELKVSQ
;
A
#
# COMPACT_ATOMS: atom_id res chain seq x y z
N ARG A 1 15.05 -8.84 12.32
CA ARG A 1 14.01 -9.86 12.09
C ARG A 1 13.15 -9.49 10.91
N VAL A 2 12.67 -10.49 10.18
CA VAL A 2 11.66 -10.40 9.14
C VAL A 2 10.51 -11.33 9.56
N TYR A 3 9.27 -10.88 9.40
CA TYR A 3 8.10 -11.57 9.97
C TYR A 3 7.31 -12.36 8.93
N GLU A 4 7.82 -12.49 7.73
CA GLU A 4 7.26 -13.35 6.70
C GLU A 4 7.44 -14.84 7.06
N PRO A 5 6.44 -15.71 6.82
CA PRO A 5 6.48 -17.10 7.26
C PRO A 5 7.72 -17.89 6.79
N TRP A 6 8.16 -17.64 5.55
CA TRP A 6 9.36 -18.28 4.99
C TRP A 6 10.65 -17.83 5.70
N ALA A 7 10.74 -16.53 6.03
CA ALA A 7 11.89 -15.96 6.74
C ALA A 7 11.93 -16.45 8.19
N ILE A 8 10.79 -16.50 8.88
CA ILE A 8 10.69 -17.09 10.22
C ILE A 8 11.17 -18.55 10.20
N SER A 9 10.74 -19.36 9.22
CA SER A 9 11.16 -20.75 9.08
C SER A 9 12.67 -20.88 8.84
N ARG A 10 13.24 -20.06 7.96
CA ARG A 10 14.69 -20.01 7.71
C ARG A 10 15.47 -19.63 8.96
N ASP A 11 15.06 -18.52 9.60
CA ASP A 11 15.76 -17.98 10.76
C ASP A 11 15.69 -18.92 11.98
N LYS A 12 14.59 -19.68 12.11
CA LYS A 12 14.46 -20.75 13.11
C LYS A 12 15.52 -21.82 12.88
N LYS A 13 15.69 -22.31 11.66
CA LYS A 13 16.72 -23.32 11.32
C LYS A 13 18.14 -22.81 11.61
N ILE A 14 18.41 -21.53 11.31
CA ILE A 14 19.71 -20.91 11.61
C ILE A 14 19.95 -20.93 13.13
N LYS A 15 18.99 -20.47 13.92
CA LYS A 15 19.08 -20.42 15.38
C LYS A 15 19.23 -21.82 16.05
N GLU A 16 18.67 -22.86 15.43
CA GLU A 16 18.73 -24.23 15.94
C GLU A 16 20.04 -24.96 15.59
N ASN A 17 20.64 -24.61 14.45
CA ASN A 17 21.79 -25.36 13.93
C ASN A 17 23.14 -24.71 14.21
N PHE A 18 23.30 -23.41 14.01
CA PHE A 18 24.60 -22.76 14.17
C PHE A 18 25.17 -22.82 15.59
N PRO A 19 24.37 -22.75 16.68
CA PRO A 19 24.91 -22.95 18.03
C PRO A 19 25.53 -24.34 18.26
N LYS A 20 25.08 -25.37 17.53
CA LYS A 20 25.68 -26.73 17.60
C LYS A 20 27.10 -26.75 17.03
N GLU A 21 27.45 -25.79 16.22
CA GLU A 21 28.74 -25.56 15.58
C GLU A 21 29.57 -24.50 16.32
N ASN A 22 29.19 -24.15 17.56
CA ASN A 22 29.80 -23.10 18.36
C ASN A 22 29.76 -21.69 17.72
N ILE A 23 28.75 -21.43 16.89
CA ILE A 23 28.52 -20.12 16.29
C ILE A 23 27.38 -19.42 17.02
N GLU A 24 27.67 -18.27 17.65
CA GLU A 24 26.66 -17.45 18.31
C GLU A 24 25.68 -16.84 17.28
N VAL A 25 24.38 -16.95 17.56
CA VAL A 25 23.32 -16.36 16.71
C VAL A 25 22.54 -15.32 17.50
N VAL A 26 22.70 -14.06 17.13
CA VAL A 26 21.98 -12.92 17.70
C VAL A 26 20.89 -12.44 16.76
N SER A 27 19.68 -12.25 17.28
CA SER A 27 18.53 -11.80 16.50
C SER A 27 17.97 -10.49 17.08
N LEU A 28 17.97 -9.44 16.27
CA LEU A 28 17.57 -8.09 16.67
C LEU A 28 16.35 -7.59 15.88
N ASN A 29 15.56 -6.72 16.52
CA ASN A 29 14.51 -5.97 15.81
C ASN A 29 15.15 -4.84 15.00
N GLY A 30 14.94 -4.85 13.68
CA GLY A 30 15.37 -3.79 12.78
C GLY A 30 14.23 -3.25 11.91
N SER A 31 13.06 -3.89 11.94
CA SER A 31 11.97 -3.63 10.99
C SER A 31 10.72 -3.02 11.61
N LEU A 32 10.47 -3.22 12.89
CA LEU A 32 9.25 -2.79 13.57
C LEU A 32 9.54 -1.84 14.73
N LEU A 33 8.54 -1.05 15.12
CA LEU A 33 8.55 -0.25 16.34
C LEU A 33 8.39 -1.15 17.56
N TRP A 34 7.43 -2.06 17.51
CA TRP A 34 7.15 -3.06 18.54
C TRP A 34 7.20 -4.47 17.97
N GLU A 35 7.75 -5.40 18.73
CA GLU A 35 7.65 -6.80 18.37
C GLU A 35 6.19 -7.28 18.47
N PRO A 36 5.71 -8.19 17.60
CA PRO A 36 4.33 -8.66 17.66
C PRO A 36 3.91 -9.21 19.04
N TRP A 37 4.83 -9.80 19.78
CA TRP A 37 4.57 -10.34 21.13
C TRP A 37 4.60 -9.31 22.25
N ASP A 38 5.05 -8.08 21.98
CA ASP A 38 5.02 -6.97 22.93
C ASP A 38 3.66 -6.27 22.95
N VAL A 39 2.82 -6.51 21.93
CA VAL A 39 1.52 -5.84 21.74
C VAL A 39 0.38 -6.86 21.68
N LEU A 40 0.01 -7.36 22.86
CA LEU A 40 -1.08 -8.33 23.03
C LEU A 40 -2.18 -7.77 23.92
N LYS A 41 -3.36 -8.40 23.87
CA LYS A 41 -4.42 -8.15 24.85
C LYS A 41 -4.03 -8.72 26.19
N SER A 42 -4.78 -8.34 27.23
CA SER A 42 -4.59 -8.86 28.61
C SER A 42 -4.70 -10.37 28.73
N ASP A 43 -5.44 -11.03 27.81
CA ASP A 43 -5.62 -12.47 27.74
C ASP A 43 -4.49 -13.18 26.93
N GLY A 44 -3.47 -12.43 26.50
CA GLY A 44 -2.36 -12.96 25.68
C GLY A 44 -2.69 -13.20 24.22
N THR A 45 -3.90 -12.85 23.76
CA THR A 45 -4.28 -13.03 22.36
C THR A 45 -3.99 -11.78 21.51
N PRO A 46 -3.74 -11.94 20.18
CA PRO A 46 -3.49 -10.80 19.30
C PRO A 46 -4.75 -9.97 19.07
N TYR A 47 -4.55 -8.68 18.82
CA TYR A 47 -5.61 -7.81 18.37
C TYR A 47 -6.04 -8.12 16.93
N ARG A 48 -7.33 -7.97 16.64
CA ARG A 48 -7.90 -8.08 15.29
C ARG A 48 -8.61 -6.80 14.82
N VAL A 49 -8.51 -5.72 15.61
CA VAL A 49 -9.09 -4.41 15.32
C VAL A 49 -8.02 -3.36 15.56
N PHE A 50 -7.82 -2.47 14.59
CA PHE A 50 -6.73 -1.50 14.60
C PHE A 50 -6.77 -0.52 15.77
N THR A 51 -7.94 0.10 16.02
CA THR A 51 -8.02 1.14 17.07
C THR A 51 -7.62 0.61 18.45
N PRO A 52 -8.13 -0.54 18.93
CA PRO A 52 -7.62 -1.15 20.16
C PRO A 52 -6.15 -1.55 20.11
N PHE A 53 -5.68 -2.10 18.98
CA PHE A 53 -4.27 -2.44 18.79
C PHE A 53 -3.37 -1.24 19.00
N TYR A 54 -3.67 -0.15 18.31
CA TYR A 54 -2.84 1.05 18.37
C TYR A 54 -3.00 1.81 19.70
N ARG A 55 -4.25 2.15 20.09
CA ARG A 55 -4.52 3.00 21.26
C ARG A 55 -4.29 2.30 22.60
N ARG A 56 -4.66 1.02 22.71
CA ARG A 56 -4.53 0.26 23.97
C ARG A 56 -3.32 -0.66 24.01
N GLY A 57 -2.88 -1.14 22.83
CA GLY A 57 -1.70 -1.97 22.70
C GLY A 57 -0.45 -1.11 22.56
N CYS A 58 -0.17 -0.58 21.36
CA CYS A 58 1.08 0.11 21.04
C CYS A 58 1.39 1.29 21.96
N LEU A 59 0.45 2.21 22.15
CA LEU A 59 0.69 3.42 22.93
C LEU A 59 0.81 3.19 24.45
N ASN A 60 0.39 2.02 24.96
CA ASN A 60 0.59 1.62 26.36
C ASN A 60 1.71 0.59 26.54
N ALA A 61 2.28 0.08 25.44
CA ALA A 61 3.46 -0.78 25.51
C ALA A 61 4.72 0.03 25.85
N LYS A 62 5.82 -0.69 26.10
CA LYS A 62 7.13 -0.04 26.24
C LYS A 62 7.41 0.81 25.01
N GLU A 63 7.91 2.04 25.20
CA GLU A 63 8.27 2.92 24.10
C GLU A 63 9.26 2.22 23.14
N PRO A 64 9.12 2.45 21.81
CA PRO A 64 10.09 1.97 20.85
C PRO A 64 11.50 2.45 21.21
N ARG A 65 12.51 1.65 20.92
CA ARG A 65 13.88 2.08 21.17
C ARG A 65 14.21 3.35 20.37
N ARG A 66 14.94 4.26 20.99
CA ARG A 66 15.45 5.43 20.26
C ARG A 66 16.49 5.01 19.19
N PRO A 67 16.56 5.72 18.06
CA PRO A 67 17.60 5.53 17.04
C PRO A 67 18.99 5.63 17.66
N LYS A 68 19.90 4.75 17.24
CA LYS A 68 21.31 4.82 17.63
C LYS A 68 22.06 5.70 16.63
N LYS A 69 23.02 6.48 17.13
CA LYS A 69 23.95 7.21 16.26
C LYS A 69 24.83 6.24 15.50
N ALA A 70 25.23 6.60 14.28
CA ALA A 70 26.24 5.87 13.54
C ALA A 70 27.57 5.82 14.33
N PRO A 71 28.32 4.71 14.28
CA PRO A 71 29.62 4.64 14.92
C PRO A 71 30.58 5.63 14.24
N THR A 72 31.35 6.34 15.07
CA THR A 72 32.33 7.34 14.58
C THR A 72 33.61 6.70 14.06
N LYS A 73 33.87 5.45 14.46
CA LYS A 73 35.05 4.70 14.03
C LYS A 73 34.66 3.26 13.75
N ILE A 74 34.97 2.78 12.55
CA ILE A 74 34.77 1.40 12.13
C ILE A 74 36.12 0.85 11.63
N ASN A 75 36.52 -0.29 12.16
CA ASN A 75 37.68 -1.03 11.67
C ASN A 75 37.23 -1.93 10.53
N TYR A 76 37.46 -1.50 9.29
CA TYR A 76 37.14 -2.29 8.12
C TYR A 76 38.21 -3.34 7.86
N PHE A 77 37.79 -4.50 7.39
CA PHE A 77 38.72 -5.46 6.80
C PHE A 77 39.28 -4.88 5.48
N PRO A 78 40.58 -4.97 5.22
CA PRO A 78 41.16 -4.37 4.01
C PRO A 78 40.64 -5.04 2.73
N ILE A 79 39.95 -4.27 1.90
CA ILE A 79 39.31 -4.72 0.61
C ILE A 79 40.34 -5.39 -0.33
N LYS A 80 41.62 -4.98 -0.26
CA LYS A 80 42.68 -5.54 -1.10
C LYS A 80 42.85 -7.08 -1.02
N TYR A 81 42.30 -7.71 0.02
CA TYR A 81 42.33 -9.16 0.19
C TYR A 81 41.12 -9.88 -0.43
N PHE A 82 40.16 -9.15 -0.97
CA PHE A 82 38.96 -9.73 -1.57
C PHE A 82 38.76 -9.24 -2.98
N LYS A 83 38.40 -10.15 -3.88
CA LYS A 83 37.82 -9.81 -5.16
C LYS A 83 36.31 -9.69 -4.93
N SER A 84 35.80 -8.47 -4.96
CA SER A 84 34.37 -8.18 -4.75
C SER A 84 33.67 -8.05 -6.10
N LEU A 85 32.41 -8.45 -6.15
CA LEU A 85 31.50 -8.13 -7.25
C LEU A 85 30.98 -6.70 -7.09
N THR A 86 30.74 -6.02 -8.20
CA THR A 86 29.98 -4.77 -8.24
C THR A 86 28.47 -5.08 -8.25
N ILE A 87 27.63 -4.05 -8.04
CA ILE A 87 26.18 -4.21 -8.17
C ILE A 87 25.79 -4.60 -9.60
N ASP A 88 26.49 -4.06 -10.59
CA ASP A 88 26.25 -4.37 -12.02
C ASP A 88 26.58 -5.82 -12.37
N ASP A 89 27.60 -6.40 -11.72
CA ASP A 89 27.95 -7.83 -11.91
C ASP A 89 26.83 -8.79 -11.43
N LEU A 90 25.90 -8.31 -10.62
CA LEU A 90 24.77 -9.10 -10.12
C LEU A 90 23.60 -9.19 -11.10
N ASP A 91 23.62 -8.43 -12.20
CA ASP A 91 22.60 -8.40 -13.28
C ASP A 91 21.15 -8.34 -12.73
N LEU A 92 20.91 -7.48 -11.72
CA LEU A 92 19.62 -7.38 -11.04
C LEU A 92 18.60 -6.52 -11.77
N LEU A 93 19.05 -5.68 -12.71
CA LEU A 93 18.18 -4.80 -13.46
C LEU A 93 17.60 -5.50 -14.70
N PRO A 94 16.26 -5.46 -14.88
CA PRO A 94 15.65 -6.04 -16.08
C PRO A 94 16.10 -5.30 -17.33
N SER A 95 16.22 -6.02 -18.46
CA SER A 95 16.63 -5.46 -19.77
C SER A 95 15.57 -4.56 -20.42
N HIS A 96 14.34 -4.51 -19.89
CA HIS A 96 13.24 -3.77 -20.50
C HIS A 96 13.29 -2.26 -20.19
N ASN A 97 12.97 -1.42 -21.18
CA ASN A 97 13.02 0.04 -21.08
C ASN A 97 12.01 0.64 -20.06
N TRP A 98 10.98 -0.10 -19.65
CA TRP A 98 10.03 0.41 -18.64
C TRP A 98 10.68 0.64 -17.27
N LYS A 99 11.80 -0.01 -16.95
CA LYS A 99 12.56 0.20 -15.71
C LYS A 99 12.91 1.67 -15.50
N ASP A 100 13.25 2.39 -16.60
CA ASP A 100 13.72 3.78 -16.51
C ASP A 100 12.65 4.72 -15.93
N LYS A 101 11.38 4.45 -16.20
CA LYS A 101 10.27 5.24 -15.61
C LYS A 101 10.20 5.06 -14.10
N ILE A 102 10.41 3.83 -13.61
CA ILE A 102 10.40 3.53 -12.18
C ILE A 102 11.66 4.11 -11.53
N THR A 103 12.84 3.83 -12.06
CA THR A 103 14.11 4.31 -11.48
C THR A 103 14.17 5.83 -11.41
N ASN A 104 13.67 6.53 -12.45
CA ASN A 104 13.61 7.99 -12.47
C ASN A 104 12.55 8.59 -11.52
N SER A 105 11.66 7.75 -10.98
CA SER A 105 10.61 8.20 -10.03
C SER A 105 11.08 8.17 -8.58
N TRP A 106 12.24 7.59 -8.29
CA TRP A 106 12.72 7.32 -6.94
C TRP A 106 14.19 7.66 -6.77
N ASN A 107 14.50 8.32 -5.65
CA ASN A 107 15.85 8.43 -5.15
C ASN A 107 16.03 7.35 -4.07
N VAL A 108 17.04 6.51 -4.21
CA VAL A 108 17.28 5.36 -3.33
C VAL A 108 18.41 5.64 -2.34
N GLY A 109 18.42 4.90 -1.23
CA GLY A 109 19.46 4.95 -0.22
C GLY A 109 19.09 5.76 1.02
N GLU A 110 19.90 5.61 2.06
CA GLU A 110 19.68 6.20 3.38
C GLU A 110 19.62 7.75 3.33
N GLU A 111 20.54 8.38 2.59
CA GLU A 111 20.58 9.84 2.47
C GLU A 111 19.31 10.38 1.79
N ALA A 112 18.85 9.71 0.73
CA ALA A 112 17.61 10.07 0.04
C ALA A 112 16.38 9.88 0.94
N ALA A 113 16.35 8.83 1.74
CA ALA A 113 15.29 8.56 2.70
C ALA A 113 15.22 9.63 3.80
N LEU A 114 16.38 10.04 4.34
CA LEU A 114 16.48 11.09 5.36
C LEU A 114 16.05 12.44 4.78
N LEU A 115 16.55 12.81 3.60
CA LEU A 115 16.16 14.05 2.90
C LEU A 115 14.65 14.05 2.61
N ARG A 116 14.07 12.90 2.19
CA ARG A 116 12.63 12.78 1.96
C ARG A 116 11.82 13.00 3.24
N LEU A 117 12.28 12.43 4.37
CA LEU A 117 11.65 12.63 5.67
C LEU A 117 11.72 14.11 6.10
N ASP A 118 12.86 14.74 5.96
CA ASP A 118 13.05 16.15 6.34
C ASP A 118 12.13 17.06 5.49
N ASN A 119 12.11 16.89 4.17
CA ASN A 119 11.20 17.62 3.29
C ASN A 119 9.72 17.40 3.64
N PHE A 120 9.33 16.17 4.02
CA PHE A 120 7.99 15.88 4.46
C PHE A 120 7.64 16.63 5.74
N ILE A 121 8.53 16.61 6.72
CA ILE A 121 8.32 17.31 8.00
C ILE A 121 8.23 18.81 7.79
N GLU A 122 9.09 19.39 6.96
CA GLU A 122 9.17 20.84 6.77
C GLU A 122 8.00 21.41 5.96
N ALA A 123 7.58 20.75 4.90
CA ALA A 123 6.68 21.32 3.91
C ALA A 123 5.33 20.59 3.73
N GLU A 124 5.19 19.35 4.21
CA GLU A 124 4.08 18.51 3.80
C GLU A 124 3.29 17.88 4.97
N LEU A 125 3.86 17.87 6.18
CA LEU A 125 3.25 17.28 7.37
C LEU A 125 2.08 18.13 7.88
N ASP A 126 2.20 19.46 7.84
CA ASP A 126 1.11 20.33 8.22
C ASP A 126 -0.04 20.20 7.19
N GLY A 127 -1.25 19.95 7.69
CA GLY A 127 -2.41 19.61 6.86
C GLY A 127 -2.45 18.15 6.38
N TYR A 128 -1.58 17.28 6.88
CA TYR A 128 -1.49 15.87 6.50
C TYR A 128 -2.83 15.12 6.63
N LYS A 129 -3.53 15.30 7.74
CA LYS A 129 -4.79 14.60 8.02
C LYS A 129 -5.80 14.72 6.88
N GLU A 130 -5.95 15.90 6.33
CA GLU A 130 -6.88 16.16 5.22
C GLU A 130 -6.20 15.96 3.87
N GLY A 131 -5.01 16.53 3.71
CA GLY A 131 -4.28 16.56 2.44
C GLY A 131 -3.92 15.18 1.90
N ARG A 132 -3.64 14.21 2.79
CA ARG A 132 -3.35 12.82 2.42
C ARG A 132 -4.47 12.10 1.66
N ASN A 133 -5.66 12.68 1.58
CA ASN A 133 -6.76 12.10 0.81
C ASN A 133 -6.73 12.49 -0.67
N PHE A 134 -6.00 13.53 -1.04
CA PHE A 134 -5.99 14.11 -2.38
C PHE A 134 -4.71 13.74 -3.12
N PRO A 135 -4.77 12.96 -4.22
CA PRO A 135 -3.57 12.47 -4.91
C PRO A 135 -2.76 13.58 -5.60
N THR A 136 -3.33 14.76 -5.79
CA THR A 136 -2.65 15.94 -6.35
C THR A 136 -1.92 16.76 -5.30
N LYS A 137 -2.25 16.61 -4.01
CA LYS A 137 -1.59 17.31 -2.93
C LYS A 137 -0.28 16.60 -2.53
N LYS A 138 0.69 17.40 -2.08
CA LYS A 138 1.99 16.89 -1.66
C LYS A 138 2.02 16.32 -0.24
N ASN A 139 0.89 16.31 0.49
CA ASN A 139 0.78 15.85 1.87
C ASN A 139 0.87 14.31 2.01
N VAL A 140 1.90 13.70 1.43
CA VAL A 140 2.19 12.25 1.57
C VAL A 140 3.70 12.03 1.67
N SER A 141 4.13 11.27 2.67
CA SER A 141 5.55 11.10 2.96
C SER A 141 6.32 10.36 1.86
N ARG A 142 5.69 9.45 1.13
CA ARG A 142 6.35 8.54 0.17
C ARG A 142 7.53 7.76 0.77
N LEU A 143 7.49 7.49 2.08
CA LEU A 143 8.54 6.75 2.79
C LEU A 143 8.35 5.24 2.75
N SER A 144 7.24 4.74 2.21
CA SER A 144 6.94 3.30 2.22
C SER A 144 8.01 2.42 1.56
N PRO A 145 8.62 2.77 0.40
CA PRO A 145 9.73 2.00 -0.14
C PRO A 145 10.97 2.04 0.75
N HIS A 146 11.33 3.20 1.26
CA HIS A 146 12.48 3.37 2.14
C HIS A 146 12.35 2.55 3.44
N LEU A 147 11.14 2.50 4.01
CA LEU A 147 10.83 1.68 5.18
C LEU A 147 10.83 0.18 4.86
N HIS A 148 10.34 -0.20 3.67
CA HIS A 148 10.31 -1.60 3.24
C HIS A 148 11.73 -2.15 3.03
N TRP A 149 12.56 -1.41 2.30
CA TRP A 149 13.94 -1.81 1.99
C TRP A 149 14.94 -1.56 3.12
N GLY A 150 14.48 -0.91 4.21
CA GLY A 150 15.33 -0.64 5.38
C GLY A 150 16.34 0.50 5.16
N GLU A 151 16.10 1.36 4.19
CA GLU A 151 16.89 2.58 3.93
C GLU A 151 16.71 3.61 5.05
N ILE A 152 15.60 3.54 5.78
CA ILE A 152 15.35 4.30 6.99
C ILE A 152 14.68 3.44 8.06
N SER A 153 15.11 3.60 9.31
CA SER A 153 14.50 2.89 10.44
C SER A 153 13.12 3.49 10.78
N PRO A 154 12.09 2.67 11.06
CA PRO A 154 10.81 3.16 11.56
C PRO A 154 10.97 3.96 12.87
N ASN A 155 11.97 3.62 13.68
CA ASN A 155 12.30 4.37 14.90
C ASN A 155 12.77 5.80 14.59
N THR A 156 13.56 6.00 13.53
CA THR A 156 14.00 7.33 13.10
C THR A 156 12.81 8.19 12.67
N VAL A 157 11.91 7.62 11.85
CA VAL A 157 10.69 8.31 11.40
C VAL A 157 9.79 8.67 12.59
N TRP A 158 9.57 7.69 13.48
CA TRP A 158 8.74 7.86 14.67
C TRP A 158 9.21 9.00 15.54
N TYR A 159 10.48 8.98 15.95
CA TYR A 159 11.01 9.96 16.89
C TYR A 159 11.24 11.34 16.27
N LYS A 160 11.63 11.44 15.01
CA LYS A 160 11.73 12.75 14.35
C LYS A 160 10.39 13.50 14.35
N ILE A 161 9.27 12.79 14.21
CA ILE A 161 7.93 13.40 14.18
C ILE A 161 7.37 13.57 15.60
N LYS A 162 7.50 12.56 16.46
CA LYS A 162 7.00 12.60 17.83
C LYS A 162 7.67 13.72 18.64
N ASP A 163 8.99 13.81 18.59
CA ASP A 163 9.74 14.82 19.34
C ASP A 163 9.34 16.26 18.94
N LEU A 164 9.07 16.51 17.65
CA LEU A 164 8.56 17.81 17.18
C LEU A 164 7.15 18.12 17.65
N SER A 165 6.29 17.11 17.70
CA SER A 165 4.93 17.23 18.23
C SER A 165 4.94 17.51 19.74
N ASP A 166 5.77 16.77 20.49
CA ASP A 166 5.87 16.90 21.94
C ASP A 166 6.31 18.30 22.40
N ILE A 167 7.10 19.00 21.60
CA ILE A 167 7.54 20.39 21.86
C ILE A 167 6.66 21.45 21.17
N GLY A 168 5.53 21.04 20.58
CA GLY A 168 4.55 21.95 20.00
C GLY A 168 4.94 22.62 18.69
N LEU A 169 5.97 22.12 17.98
CA LEU A 169 6.44 22.68 16.71
C LEU A 169 5.58 22.21 15.50
N ARG A 170 4.67 21.27 15.68
CA ARG A 170 3.80 20.77 14.61
C ARG A 170 2.38 20.53 15.16
N HIS A 171 1.40 20.58 14.26
CA HIS A 171 0.00 20.31 14.62
C HIS A 171 -0.19 18.89 15.14
N GLN A 172 -0.60 18.75 16.40
CA GLN A 172 -0.79 17.48 17.09
C GLN A 172 -1.67 16.50 16.27
N GLN A 173 -2.73 17.00 15.64
CA GLN A 173 -3.67 16.17 14.90
C GLN A 173 -3.05 15.56 13.62
N ASP A 174 -2.17 16.28 12.94
CA ASP A 174 -1.49 15.82 11.74
C ASP A 174 -0.42 14.79 12.10
N THR A 175 0.38 15.07 13.13
CA THR A 175 1.39 14.15 13.65
C THR A 175 0.77 12.86 14.18
N ASP A 176 -0.29 12.93 14.99
CA ASP A 176 -1.03 11.75 15.48
C ASP A 176 -1.59 10.91 14.34
N THR A 177 -2.12 11.58 13.31
CA THR A 177 -2.63 10.88 12.12
C THR A 177 -1.50 10.16 11.40
N PHE A 178 -0.35 10.81 11.18
CA PHE A 178 0.79 10.18 10.53
C PHE A 178 1.36 9.01 11.36
N LEU A 179 1.55 9.21 12.67
CA LEU A 179 2.04 8.15 13.56
C LEU A 179 1.06 6.97 13.64
N SER A 180 -0.24 7.20 13.48
CA SER A 180 -1.21 6.11 13.38
C SER A 180 -1.08 5.31 12.09
N GLU A 181 -0.61 5.91 10.98
CA GLU A 181 -0.30 5.16 9.76
C GLU A 181 0.95 4.27 9.93
N MET A 182 1.93 4.71 10.71
CA MET A 182 3.01 3.82 11.17
C MET A 182 2.44 2.65 11.99
N GLY A 183 1.44 2.93 12.85
CA GLY A 183 0.70 1.91 13.59
C GLY A 183 -0.01 0.88 12.70
N TRP A 184 -0.56 1.27 11.54
CA TRP A 184 -1.14 0.35 10.56
C TRP A 184 -0.11 -0.63 9.99
N ARG A 185 1.13 -0.19 9.77
CA ARG A 185 2.23 -1.06 9.36
C ARG A 185 2.55 -2.10 10.43
N GLU A 186 2.63 -1.69 11.69
CA GLU A 186 2.83 -2.58 12.84
C GLU A 186 1.67 -3.60 12.98
N PHE A 187 0.41 -3.13 12.81
CA PHE A 187 -0.77 -3.98 12.87
C PHE A 187 -0.76 -5.06 11.78
N SER A 188 -0.42 -4.69 10.55
CA SER A 188 -0.33 -5.63 9.43
C SER A 188 0.73 -6.72 9.70
N ASN A 189 1.89 -6.34 10.23
CA ASN A 189 2.95 -7.29 10.60
C ASN A 189 2.53 -8.18 11.78
N SER A 190 1.82 -7.64 12.77
CA SER A 190 1.24 -8.43 13.87
C SER A 190 0.24 -9.46 13.34
N LEU A 191 -0.61 -9.06 12.40
CA LEU A 191 -1.56 -9.98 11.75
C LEU A 191 -0.83 -11.10 11.00
N LEU A 192 0.19 -10.78 10.20
CA LEU A 192 0.95 -11.78 9.45
C LEU A 192 1.66 -12.75 10.40
N PHE A 193 2.23 -12.25 11.49
CA PHE A 193 2.95 -13.09 12.47
C PHE A 193 2.02 -14.10 13.16
N TYR A 194 0.84 -13.65 13.61
CA TYR A 194 -0.12 -14.53 14.32
C TYR A 194 -1.03 -15.33 13.37
N PHE A 195 -1.19 -14.87 12.15
CA PHE A 195 -1.98 -15.54 11.11
C PHE A 195 -1.13 -15.75 9.85
N PRO A 196 -0.14 -16.66 9.87
CA PRO A 196 0.83 -16.82 8.77
C PRO A 196 0.21 -17.23 7.44
N GLU A 197 -1.02 -17.74 7.45
CA GLU A 197 -1.80 -18.06 6.25
C GLU A 197 -2.54 -16.82 5.65
N LEU A 198 -2.40 -15.64 6.26
CA LEU A 198 -3.04 -14.41 5.81
C LEU A 198 -2.88 -14.12 4.30
N PRO A 199 -1.70 -14.35 3.68
CA PRO A 199 -1.53 -14.16 2.25
C PRO A 199 -2.27 -15.19 1.37
N LYS A 200 -2.74 -16.31 1.95
CA LYS A 200 -3.31 -17.43 1.21
C LYS A 200 -4.78 -17.67 1.50
N LYS A 201 -5.25 -17.34 2.72
CA LYS A 201 -6.59 -17.67 3.19
C LYS A 201 -7.30 -16.43 3.72
N ASN A 202 -8.61 -16.39 3.56
CA ASN A 202 -9.44 -15.36 4.17
C ASN A 202 -9.37 -15.45 5.70
N LEU A 203 -9.12 -14.33 6.38
CA LEU A 203 -9.15 -14.30 7.84
C LEU A 203 -10.55 -14.55 8.38
N GLN A 204 -11.59 -14.11 7.65
CA GLN A 204 -13.00 -14.46 7.88
C GLN A 204 -13.40 -15.58 6.92
N THR A 205 -13.36 -16.81 7.39
CA THR A 205 -13.59 -18.05 6.60
C THR A 205 -14.93 -18.11 5.88
N LYS A 206 -15.96 -17.36 6.32
CA LYS A 206 -17.23 -17.26 5.58
C LYS A 206 -17.04 -16.83 4.12
N PHE A 207 -15.99 -16.05 3.82
CA PHE A 207 -15.69 -15.61 2.46
C PHE A 207 -15.04 -16.68 1.58
N ASP A 208 -14.67 -17.84 2.12
CA ASP A 208 -14.20 -18.98 1.32
C ASP A 208 -15.31 -19.51 0.40
N ARG A 209 -16.57 -19.24 0.75
CA ARG A 209 -17.76 -19.59 -0.05
C ARG A 209 -18.25 -18.47 -0.98
N PHE A 210 -17.56 -17.31 -0.96
CA PHE A 210 -17.96 -16.19 -1.81
C PHE A 210 -17.73 -16.53 -3.29
N LYS A 211 -18.76 -16.32 -4.11
CA LYS A 211 -18.71 -16.60 -5.54
C LYS A 211 -18.01 -15.47 -6.28
N TRP A 212 -16.74 -15.69 -6.61
CA TRP A 212 -15.93 -14.78 -7.41
C TRP A 212 -16.12 -15.05 -8.90
N ASP A 213 -16.09 -13.98 -9.72
CA ASP A 213 -15.99 -14.07 -11.18
C ASP A 213 -14.54 -14.40 -11.59
N ASN A 214 -14.37 -15.18 -12.66
CA ASN A 214 -13.06 -15.56 -13.21
C ASN A 214 -12.81 -14.89 -14.58
N ASN A 215 -13.43 -13.76 -14.86
CA ASN A 215 -13.34 -13.07 -16.14
C ASN A 215 -11.96 -12.46 -16.40
N LYS A 216 -11.16 -13.18 -17.21
CA LYS A 216 -9.80 -12.78 -17.56
C LYS A 216 -9.74 -11.47 -18.37
N SER A 217 -10.77 -11.16 -19.17
CA SER A 217 -10.84 -9.93 -19.95
C SER A 217 -11.04 -8.72 -19.03
N LYS A 218 -11.97 -8.79 -18.06
CA LYS A 218 -12.14 -7.74 -17.04
C LYS A 218 -10.86 -7.54 -16.23
N LEU A 219 -10.18 -8.62 -15.83
CA LEU A 219 -8.92 -8.56 -15.10
C LEU A 219 -7.83 -7.87 -15.92
N LYS A 220 -7.71 -8.21 -17.20
CA LYS A 220 -6.75 -7.58 -18.11
C LYS A 220 -7.04 -6.08 -18.25
N SER A 221 -8.29 -5.70 -18.49
CA SER A 221 -8.68 -4.29 -18.60
C SER A 221 -8.34 -3.51 -17.32
N TRP A 222 -8.59 -4.08 -16.14
CA TRP A 222 -8.23 -3.49 -14.87
C TRP A 222 -6.70 -3.32 -14.73
N LYS A 223 -5.92 -4.35 -14.98
CA LYS A 223 -4.44 -4.30 -14.92
C LYS A 223 -3.86 -3.25 -15.85
N MET A 224 -4.44 -3.07 -17.04
CA MET A 224 -3.96 -2.14 -18.05
C MET A 224 -4.46 -0.70 -17.86
N GLY A 225 -5.31 -0.42 -16.87
CA GLY A 225 -5.96 0.89 -16.74
C GLY A 225 -6.82 1.23 -17.95
N GLN A 226 -7.66 0.29 -18.35
CA GLN A 226 -8.57 0.36 -19.51
C GLN A 226 -9.98 -0.10 -19.13
N THR A 227 -10.46 0.33 -17.96
CA THR A 227 -11.77 -0.04 -17.45
C THR A 227 -12.89 0.85 -17.97
N GLY A 228 -12.56 2.01 -18.53
CA GLY A 228 -13.49 3.07 -18.88
C GLY A 228 -13.93 3.93 -17.70
N TYR A 229 -13.34 3.73 -16.52
CA TYR A 229 -13.53 4.55 -15.32
C TYR A 229 -12.26 5.36 -15.06
N PRO A 230 -12.22 6.66 -15.42
CA PRO A 230 -10.98 7.43 -15.48
C PRO A 230 -10.14 7.45 -14.20
N ILE A 231 -10.78 7.54 -13.03
CA ILE A 231 -10.06 7.53 -11.75
C ILE A 231 -9.42 6.16 -11.44
N VAL A 232 -10.06 5.06 -11.85
CA VAL A 232 -9.51 3.70 -11.74
C VAL A 232 -8.35 3.52 -12.72
N ASP A 233 -8.55 3.94 -13.96
CA ASP A 233 -7.56 3.83 -15.03
C ASP A 233 -6.32 4.65 -14.70
N ALA A 234 -6.49 5.88 -14.19
CA ALA A 234 -5.39 6.73 -13.72
C ALA A 234 -4.58 6.06 -12.61
N GLY A 235 -5.23 5.47 -11.60
CA GLY A 235 -4.56 4.77 -10.52
C GLY A 235 -3.74 3.57 -11.01
N MET A 236 -4.28 2.76 -11.92
CA MET A 236 -3.58 1.60 -12.47
C MET A 236 -2.40 2.00 -13.37
N ARG A 237 -2.52 3.11 -14.10
CA ARG A 237 -1.43 3.65 -14.93
C ARG A 237 -0.34 4.33 -14.09
N GLU A 238 -0.69 5.00 -12.97
CA GLU A 238 0.29 5.48 -11.99
C GLU A 238 1.12 4.29 -11.47
N LEU A 239 0.45 3.22 -11.02
CA LEU A 239 1.11 2.02 -10.53
C LEU A 239 2.12 1.48 -11.54
N TRP A 240 1.71 1.28 -12.78
CA TRP A 240 2.56 0.73 -13.83
C TRP A 240 3.75 1.63 -14.19
N SER A 241 3.55 2.94 -14.20
CA SER A 241 4.58 3.89 -14.64
C SER A 241 5.59 4.26 -13.56
N THR A 242 5.21 4.19 -12.28
CA THR A 242 6.03 4.69 -11.17
C THR A 242 6.37 3.65 -10.12
N GLY A 243 5.75 2.46 -10.18
CA GLY A 243 5.85 1.47 -9.11
C GLY A 243 5.18 1.90 -7.81
N TYR A 244 4.32 2.92 -7.84
CA TYR A 244 3.62 3.48 -6.69
C TYR A 244 2.17 3.77 -7.03
N MET A 245 1.32 3.81 -6.03
CA MET A 245 -0.04 4.32 -6.12
C MET A 245 -0.41 5.02 -4.83
N HIS A 246 -0.98 6.22 -4.94
CA HIS A 246 -1.49 6.96 -3.80
C HIS A 246 -2.52 6.15 -3.01
N ASN A 247 -2.49 6.17 -1.66
CA ASN A 247 -3.33 5.32 -0.81
C ASN A 247 -4.82 5.40 -1.15
N ARG A 248 -5.35 6.59 -1.42
CA ARG A 248 -6.76 6.77 -1.82
C ARG A 248 -7.09 5.98 -3.09
N LEU A 249 -6.18 5.95 -4.04
CA LEU A 249 -6.37 5.22 -5.29
C LEU A 249 -6.29 3.71 -5.07
N ARG A 250 -5.39 3.22 -4.19
CA ARG A 250 -5.34 1.79 -3.82
C ARG A 250 -6.70 1.31 -3.31
N MET A 251 -7.39 2.13 -2.50
CA MET A 251 -8.74 1.82 -2.02
C MET A 251 -9.78 1.82 -3.14
N ILE A 252 -9.74 2.78 -4.06
CA ILE A 252 -10.70 2.91 -5.17
C ILE A 252 -10.54 1.75 -6.15
N VAL A 253 -9.31 1.51 -6.64
CA VAL A 253 -9.04 0.45 -7.62
C VAL A 253 -9.25 -0.95 -7.03
N GLY A 254 -8.93 -1.13 -5.74
CA GLY A 254 -9.16 -2.38 -5.02
C GLY A 254 -10.67 -2.64 -4.85
N SER A 255 -11.43 -1.64 -4.40
CA SER A 255 -12.90 -1.76 -4.32
C SER A 255 -13.52 -2.07 -5.68
N PHE A 256 -13.05 -1.44 -6.75
CA PHE A 256 -13.55 -1.69 -8.10
C PHE A 256 -13.30 -3.15 -8.52
N LEU A 257 -12.09 -3.68 -8.30
CA LEU A 257 -11.75 -5.07 -8.60
C LEU A 257 -12.68 -6.05 -7.88
N VAL A 258 -12.77 -5.93 -6.55
CA VAL A 258 -13.42 -6.97 -5.73
C VAL A 258 -14.93 -6.82 -5.63
N LYS A 259 -15.48 -5.62 -5.89
CA LYS A 259 -16.90 -5.32 -5.69
C LYS A 259 -17.66 -4.98 -6.97
N ASN A 260 -17.03 -4.34 -7.95
CA ASN A 260 -17.68 -4.07 -9.24
C ASN A 260 -17.36 -5.15 -10.27
N LEU A 261 -16.14 -5.69 -10.26
CA LEU A 261 -15.75 -6.77 -11.17
C LEU A 261 -15.98 -8.16 -10.56
N LEU A 262 -16.20 -8.26 -9.23
CA LEU A 262 -16.31 -9.50 -8.45
C LEU A 262 -15.11 -10.44 -8.63
N LEU A 263 -13.95 -9.91 -8.94
CA LEU A 263 -12.71 -10.67 -9.09
C LEU A 263 -12.06 -10.91 -7.73
N HIS A 264 -11.44 -12.08 -7.58
CA HIS A 264 -10.83 -12.47 -6.30
C HIS A 264 -9.71 -11.50 -5.90
N TRP A 265 -9.67 -11.15 -4.63
CA TRP A 265 -8.67 -10.19 -4.10
C TRP A 265 -7.22 -10.62 -4.32
N HIS A 266 -6.91 -11.93 -4.39
CA HIS A 266 -5.58 -12.45 -4.74
C HIS A 266 -5.09 -11.97 -6.12
N GLU A 267 -5.99 -11.74 -7.09
CA GLU A 267 -5.59 -11.23 -8.40
C GLU A 267 -5.03 -9.80 -8.29
N GLY A 268 -5.63 -9.00 -7.42
CA GLY A 268 -5.16 -7.66 -7.12
C GLY A 268 -3.88 -7.67 -6.28
N GLU A 269 -3.83 -8.51 -5.23
CA GLU A 269 -2.65 -8.70 -4.38
C GLU A 269 -1.41 -9.07 -5.19
N LYS A 270 -1.52 -10.07 -6.08
CA LYS A 270 -0.45 -10.51 -6.97
C LYS A 270 0.00 -9.42 -7.93
N TRP A 271 -0.96 -8.66 -8.48
CA TRP A 271 -0.62 -7.56 -9.37
C TRP A 271 0.11 -6.43 -8.64
N PHE A 272 -0.35 -6.06 -7.46
CA PHE A 272 0.33 -5.07 -6.61
C PHE A 272 1.71 -5.54 -6.19
N TRP A 273 1.86 -6.81 -5.80
CA TRP A 273 3.15 -7.40 -5.48
C TRP A 273 4.16 -7.26 -6.63
N ASN A 274 3.71 -7.49 -7.86
CA ASN A 274 4.57 -7.41 -9.04
C ASN A 274 4.92 -5.98 -9.47
N CYS A 275 4.09 -4.99 -9.13
CA CYS A 275 4.23 -3.63 -9.66
C CYS A 275 4.77 -2.63 -8.62
N LEU A 276 4.48 -2.83 -7.33
CA LEU A 276 4.83 -1.87 -6.30
C LEU A 276 6.31 -1.97 -5.89
N VAL A 277 7.00 -0.84 -5.84
CA VAL A 277 8.37 -0.76 -5.26
C VAL A 277 8.36 -0.86 -3.73
N ASP A 278 7.20 -0.61 -3.10
CA ASP A 278 6.96 -0.76 -1.66
C ASP A 278 6.19 -2.05 -1.31
N ALA A 279 6.24 -3.06 -2.18
CA ALA A 279 5.52 -4.31 -1.96
C ALA A 279 5.96 -4.98 -0.66
N ASP A 280 5.08 -4.99 0.34
CA ASP A 280 5.25 -5.58 1.65
C ASP A 280 4.17 -6.63 1.89
N LEU A 281 4.57 -7.86 2.22
CA LEU A 281 3.62 -8.99 2.28
C LEU A 281 2.53 -8.76 3.33
N ALA A 282 2.90 -8.25 4.49
CA ALA A 282 1.96 -7.99 5.57
C ALA A 282 0.94 -6.91 5.18
N SER A 283 1.43 -5.77 4.73
CA SER A 283 0.59 -4.63 4.35
C SER A 283 -0.26 -4.93 3.12
N ASN A 284 0.29 -5.61 2.12
CA ASN A 284 -0.42 -5.97 0.89
C ASN A 284 -1.57 -6.94 1.20
N SER A 285 -1.29 -8.07 1.86
CA SER A 285 -2.32 -9.07 2.19
C SER A 285 -3.39 -8.53 3.13
N ALA A 286 -2.99 -7.82 4.20
CA ALA A 286 -3.95 -7.23 5.13
C ALA A 286 -4.85 -6.19 4.45
N SER A 287 -4.30 -5.33 3.60
CA SER A 287 -5.06 -4.27 2.92
C SER A 287 -5.99 -4.83 1.84
N TRP A 288 -5.57 -5.84 1.08
CA TRP A 288 -6.44 -6.50 0.10
C TRP A 288 -7.60 -7.22 0.77
N GLN A 289 -7.37 -7.91 1.88
CA GLN A 289 -8.44 -8.51 2.67
C GLN A 289 -9.35 -7.47 3.34
N TRP A 290 -8.77 -6.32 3.76
CA TRP A 290 -9.55 -5.21 4.30
C TRP A 290 -10.56 -4.69 3.26
N ILE A 291 -10.13 -4.41 2.03
CA ILE A 291 -11.02 -3.89 0.99
C ILE A 291 -12.01 -4.96 0.49
N ALA A 292 -11.62 -6.24 0.48
CA ALA A 292 -12.50 -7.35 0.15
C ALA A 292 -13.57 -7.61 1.22
N GLY A 293 -13.37 -7.14 2.44
CA GLY A 293 -14.29 -7.35 3.55
C GLY A 293 -14.05 -8.64 4.33
N CYS A 294 -13.03 -9.42 3.98
CA CYS A 294 -12.70 -10.72 4.58
C CYS A 294 -11.55 -10.68 5.59
N GLY A 295 -10.91 -9.53 5.79
CA GLY A 295 -9.75 -9.34 6.68
C GLY A 295 -10.11 -8.96 8.11
N ALA A 296 -9.06 -8.63 8.86
CA ALA A 296 -9.16 -8.00 10.18
C ALA A 296 -9.60 -6.53 10.02
N ASP A 297 -10.45 -6.07 10.95
CA ASP A 297 -10.99 -4.70 10.94
C ASP A 297 -11.54 -4.27 9.56
N ALA A 298 -12.04 -5.23 8.81
CA ALA A 298 -12.36 -5.05 7.40
C ALA A 298 -13.43 -3.98 7.18
N ALA A 299 -13.30 -3.26 6.07
CA ALA A 299 -14.34 -2.34 5.62
C ALA A 299 -15.67 -3.10 5.45
N PRO A 300 -16.80 -2.55 5.90
CA PRO A 300 -18.10 -3.17 5.68
C PRO A 300 -18.28 -3.48 4.19
N TYR A 301 -18.65 -4.73 3.85
CA TYR A 301 -18.74 -5.16 2.46
C TYR A 301 -19.70 -4.30 1.62
N PHE A 302 -20.79 -3.85 2.20
CA PHE A 302 -21.79 -2.99 1.53
C PHE A 302 -21.24 -1.57 1.20
N ARG A 303 -20.09 -1.18 1.73
CA ARG A 303 -19.40 0.07 1.35
C ARG A 303 -18.68 -0.13 0.03
N ILE A 304 -19.40 0.01 -1.07
CA ILE A 304 -18.88 -0.08 -2.43
C ILE A 304 -18.58 1.35 -2.91
N PHE A 305 -17.33 1.61 -3.29
CA PHE A 305 -16.96 2.93 -3.79
C PHE A 305 -17.48 3.12 -5.22
N ASN A 306 -18.19 4.23 -5.44
CA ASN A 306 -18.54 4.64 -6.79
C ASN A 306 -17.37 5.44 -7.36
N PRO A 307 -16.69 4.99 -8.43
CA PRO A 307 -15.50 5.64 -8.96
C PRO A 307 -15.76 7.07 -9.46
N ILE A 308 -16.97 7.36 -9.97
CA ILE A 308 -17.34 8.71 -10.41
C ILE A 308 -17.33 9.67 -9.21
N THR A 309 -18.07 9.33 -8.14
CA THR A 309 -18.15 10.19 -6.96
C THR A 309 -16.82 10.27 -6.21
N GLN A 310 -15.98 9.22 -6.26
CA GLN A 310 -14.64 9.29 -5.71
C GLN A 310 -13.74 10.24 -6.50
N GLY A 311 -13.82 10.22 -7.83
CA GLY A 311 -13.10 11.17 -8.69
C GLY A 311 -13.51 12.61 -8.41
N LEU A 312 -14.80 12.89 -8.45
CA LEU A 312 -15.36 14.23 -8.16
C LEU A 312 -14.95 14.75 -6.76
N LYS A 313 -14.77 13.86 -5.79
CA LYS A 313 -14.42 14.25 -4.42
C LYS A 313 -12.92 14.46 -4.22
N PHE A 314 -12.07 13.62 -4.79
CA PHE A 314 -10.66 13.56 -4.46
C PHE A 314 -9.72 14.04 -5.57
N ASP A 315 -10.24 14.29 -6.75
CA ASP A 315 -9.53 14.91 -7.89
C ASP A 315 -10.41 15.99 -8.52
N ILE A 316 -10.79 16.99 -7.70
CA ILE A 316 -11.81 18.01 -8.01
C ILE A 316 -11.52 18.71 -9.33
N ASP A 317 -10.26 19.07 -9.56
CA ASP A 317 -9.81 19.79 -10.76
C ASP A 317 -9.44 18.85 -11.91
N GLY A 318 -9.46 17.53 -11.66
CA GLY A 318 -9.14 16.50 -12.64
C GLY A 318 -7.66 16.45 -13.02
N GLU A 319 -6.77 17.03 -12.22
CA GLU A 319 -5.33 17.07 -12.49
C GLU A 319 -4.70 15.68 -12.47
N TYR A 320 -5.12 14.85 -11.49
CA TYR A 320 -4.60 13.51 -11.38
C TYR A 320 -5.02 12.62 -12.55
N VAL A 321 -6.30 12.64 -12.92
CA VAL A 321 -6.80 11.90 -14.08
C VAL A 321 -6.12 12.39 -15.35
N ARG A 322 -6.03 13.68 -15.61
CA ARG A 322 -5.37 14.21 -16.82
C ARG A 322 -3.89 13.84 -16.92
N LYS A 323 -3.21 13.75 -15.79
CA LYS A 323 -1.81 13.34 -15.75
C LYS A 323 -1.60 11.90 -16.22
N TYR A 324 -2.44 10.97 -15.79
CA TYR A 324 -2.26 9.55 -16.07
C TYR A 324 -3.17 9.00 -17.20
N VAL A 325 -4.17 9.79 -17.61
CA VAL A 325 -5.08 9.50 -18.72
C VAL A 325 -5.08 10.72 -19.68
N PRO A 326 -3.94 10.98 -20.37
CA PRO A 326 -3.76 12.18 -21.16
C PRO A 326 -4.74 12.32 -22.32
N GLU A 327 -5.30 11.21 -22.81
CA GLU A 327 -6.34 11.22 -23.84
C GLU A 327 -7.63 11.95 -23.40
N LEU A 328 -7.85 12.09 -22.08
CA LEU A 328 -8.98 12.84 -21.53
C LEU A 328 -8.62 14.29 -21.15
N SER A 329 -7.40 14.75 -21.43
CA SER A 329 -6.90 16.05 -20.95
C SER A 329 -7.73 17.26 -21.36
N LYS A 330 -8.37 17.22 -22.54
CA LYS A 330 -9.21 18.29 -23.07
C LYS A 330 -10.68 18.17 -22.68
N LEU A 331 -11.07 17.07 -22.01
CA LEU A 331 -12.47 16.88 -21.63
C LEU A 331 -12.84 17.82 -20.48
N PRO A 332 -14.01 18.50 -20.53
CA PRO A 332 -14.48 19.33 -19.43
C PRO A 332 -14.63 18.55 -18.12
N ASN A 333 -14.34 19.16 -16.97
CA ASN A 333 -14.42 18.53 -15.65
C ASN A 333 -15.76 17.84 -15.38
N LYS A 334 -16.86 18.43 -15.88
CA LYS A 334 -18.21 17.88 -15.75
C LYS A 334 -18.31 16.43 -16.24
N PHE A 335 -17.54 16.07 -17.27
CA PHE A 335 -17.60 14.75 -17.91
C PHE A 335 -16.32 13.93 -17.71
N LEU A 336 -15.33 14.48 -16.99
CA LEU A 336 -14.01 13.86 -16.87
C LEU A 336 -14.07 12.46 -16.21
N PHE A 337 -14.98 12.26 -15.25
CA PHE A 337 -15.10 10.99 -14.52
C PHE A 337 -16.19 10.06 -15.07
N ASN A 338 -16.96 10.53 -16.05
CA ASN A 338 -18.05 9.82 -16.73
C ASN A 338 -18.13 10.21 -18.21
N PRO A 339 -17.05 10.00 -19.00
CA PRO A 339 -16.97 10.49 -20.40
C PRO A 339 -18.11 10.02 -21.31
N TRP A 340 -18.70 8.87 -21.02
CA TRP A 340 -19.83 8.31 -21.79
C TRP A 340 -21.14 9.11 -21.65
N GLU A 341 -21.23 10.05 -20.72
CA GLU A 341 -22.38 10.96 -20.57
C GLU A 341 -22.21 12.27 -21.35
N ALA A 342 -21.04 12.50 -21.94
CA ALA A 342 -20.80 13.65 -22.78
C ALA A 342 -21.47 13.49 -24.14
N SER A 343 -21.97 14.62 -24.71
CA SER A 343 -22.47 14.62 -26.09
C SER A 343 -21.35 14.36 -27.10
N GLN A 344 -21.68 13.83 -28.25
CA GLN A 344 -20.71 13.60 -29.33
C GLN A 344 -19.90 14.84 -29.67
N GLU A 345 -20.55 16.00 -29.74
CA GLU A 345 -19.87 17.29 -29.99
C GLU A 345 -18.80 17.63 -28.96
N ILE A 346 -19.03 17.31 -27.66
CA ILE A 346 -18.06 17.53 -26.59
C ILE A 346 -16.88 16.54 -26.70
N LEU A 347 -17.18 15.28 -27.02
CA LEU A 347 -16.17 14.27 -27.24
C LEU A 347 -15.28 14.62 -28.43
N ASP A 348 -15.86 15.06 -29.54
CA ASP A 348 -15.14 15.45 -30.75
C ASP A 348 -14.23 16.67 -30.52
N LYS A 349 -14.69 17.68 -29.80
CA LYS A 349 -13.89 18.84 -29.39
C LYS A 349 -12.71 18.44 -28.45
N ALA A 350 -12.91 17.41 -27.65
CA ALA A 350 -11.88 16.88 -26.76
C ALA A 350 -10.96 15.87 -27.45
N ASN A 351 -11.21 15.49 -28.70
CA ASN A 351 -10.56 14.41 -29.43
C ASN A 351 -10.68 13.05 -28.69
N VAL A 352 -11.83 12.77 -28.07
CA VAL A 352 -12.13 11.52 -27.39
C VAL A 352 -13.07 10.68 -28.24
N GLU A 353 -12.65 9.47 -28.57
CA GLU A 353 -13.48 8.49 -29.28
C GLU A 353 -13.60 7.22 -28.43
N LEU A 354 -14.78 7.10 -27.76
CA LEU A 354 -15.07 6.00 -26.83
C LEU A 354 -15.07 4.65 -27.57
N GLY A 355 -14.23 3.73 -27.09
CA GLY A 355 -14.01 2.41 -27.67
C GLY A 355 -12.84 2.38 -28.66
N LYS A 356 -12.17 3.52 -28.93
CA LYS A 356 -10.97 3.61 -29.76
C LYS A 356 -9.77 4.14 -28.98
N ASN A 357 -9.75 5.47 -28.69
CA ASN A 357 -8.63 6.05 -27.95
C ASN A 357 -8.86 6.06 -26.42
N TYR A 358 -10.12 5.97 -25.97
CA TYR A 358 -10.46 5.70 -24.56
C TYR A 358 -11.56 4.63 -24.48
N PRO A 359 -11.46 3.64 -23.57
CA PRO A 359 -12.42 2.54 -23.50
C PRO A 359 -13.81 2.99 -23.03
N LYS A 360 -14.84 2.25 -23.46
CA LYS A 360 -16.16 2.31 -22.84
C LYS A 360 -16.13 1.63 -21.47
N PRO A 361 -17.03 1.96 -20.53
CA PRO A 361 -17.15 1.27 -19.25
C PRO A 361 -17.33 -0.25 -19.43
N ILE A 362 -16.50 -1.04 -18.72
CA ILE A 362 -16.54 -2.52 -18.82
C ILE A 362 -17.63 -3.16 -17.97
N VAL A 363 -18.24 -2.40 -17.06
CA VAL A 363 -19.41 -2.79 -16.26
C VAL A 363 -20.32 -1.58 -16.04
N ASP A 364 -21.61 -1.82 -15.83
CA ASP A 364 -22.53 -0.81 -15.31
C ASP A 364 -22.46 -0.78 -13.78
N LEU A 365 -22.32 0.42 -13.19
CA LEU A 365 -22.13 0.59 -11.74
C LEU A 365 -23.36 0.20 -10.92
N LYS A 366 -24.56 0.43 -11.43
CA LYS A 366 -25.80 0.12 -10.72
C LYS A 366 -25.99 -1.41 -10.67
N THR A 367 -25.84 -2.07 -11.81
CA THR A 367 -25.94 -3.52 -11.94
C THR A 367 -24.87 -4.23 -11.13
N SER A 368 -23.60 -3.85 -11.31
CA SER A 368 -22.49 -4.49 -10.61
C SER A 368 -22.57 -4.32 -9.09
N ARG A 369 -23.05 -3.15 -8.62
CA ARG A 369 -23.33 -2.95 -7.20
C ARG A 369 -24.40 -3.90 -6.69
N GLN A 370 -25.48 -4.10 -7.43
CA GLN A 370 -26.55 -5.03 -7.04
C GLN A 370 -26.06 -6.47 -7.00
N GLU A 371 -25.29 -6.88 -7.99
CA GLU A 371 -24.67 -8.22 -8.05
C GLU A 371 -23.77 -8.47 -6.84
N ALA A 372 -22.92 -7.50 -6.49
CA ALA A 372 -22.04 -7.58 -5.31
C ALA A 372 -22.84 -7.72 -4.01
N LEU A 373 -23.91 -6.95 -3.83
CA LEU A 373 -24.76 -7.02 -2.63
C LEU A 373 -25.52 -8.36 -2.56
N SER A 374 -25.99 -8.88 -3.69
CA SER A 374 -26.65 -10.18 -3.77
C SER A 374 -25.68 -11.31 -3.42
N ALA A 375 -24.48 -11.33 -4.00
CA ALA A 375 -23.44 -12.29 -3.67
C ALA A 375 -23.06 -12.29 -2.18
N PHE A 376 -23.02 -11.10 -1.56
CA PHE A 376 -22.76 -10.98 -0.13
C PHE A 376 -23.93 -11.44 0.74
N ALA A 377 -25.17 -11.22 0.29
CA ALA A 377 -26.36 -11.70 1.01
C ALA A 377 -26.42 -13.23 1.06
N GLU A 378 -26.00 -13.91 -0.01
CA GLU A 378 -25.94 -15.38 -0.07
C GLU A 378 -25.03 -15.98 1.03
N LEU A 379 -23.96 -15.26 1.45
CA LEU A 379 -23.09 -15.71 2.55
C LEU A 379 -23.81 -15.77 3.91
N LYS A 380 -24.88 -14.99 4.10
CA LYS A 380 -25.63 -14.95 5.36
C LYS A 380 -26.69 -16.04 5.44
N VAL A 381 -27.24 -16.45 4.31
CA VAL A 381 -28.32 -17.46 4.24
C VAL A 381 -27.81 -18.88 4.47
N SER A 382 -26.52 -19.10 4.28
CA SER A 382 -25.87 -20.41 4.39
C SER A 382 -25.31 -20.71 5.79
N GLN A 383 -25.67 -19.92 6.80
CA GLN A 383 -25.40 -20.16 8.22
C GLN A 383 -26.64 -20.81 8.87
#